data_22090cb521cec30041c6624af1623b77
#
_entry.id   22090cb521cec30041c6624af1623b77
#
_cell.length_a   1.000
_cell.length_b   1.000
_cell.length_c   1.000
_cell.angle_alpha   90.00
_cell.angle_beta   90.00
_cell.angle_gamma   90.00
#
_symmetry.space_group_name_H-M   'P 1'
#
loop_
_entity.id
_entity.type
_entity.pdbx_description
1 polymer ?
#
loop_
_entity_poly.entity_id
_entity_poly.type
_entity_poly.pdbx_seq_one_letter_code
_entity_poly.pdbx_strand_id
1 'polypeptide(L)'
;MDSSGRFVARHVATLPKSGIRDFFAIVSKMKDAVSLGIGEPDFVTPYHIREAAISSLEKGRTSYTDNRGTQQFREEVSRYVARHYGPEYDPETEILGTIGVSEALDILLRAVLNPGDKVLYHEPCYVSYAPSVTLCHAEAIPIRTVAADQFALDPAALRAAWQPGCKLSWEHRVLF
;
A
#
# COMPACT_ATOMS: atom_id res chain seq x y z
N MET A 1 17.85 -4.38 31.71
CA MET A 1 16.84 -5.17 30.98
C MET A 1 15.82 -4.18 30.48
N ASP A 2 15.73 -4.03 29.18
CA ASP A 2 14.79 -3.09 28.53
C ASP A 2 13.35 -3.55 28.83
N SER A 3 12.62 -2.77 29.64
CA SER A 3 11.24 -3.07 30.04
C SER A 3 10.23 -2.86 28.89
N SER A 4 10.64 -2.25 27.78
CA SER A 4 9.79 -1.94 26.64
C SER A 4 9.29 -3.20 25.92
N GLY A 5 10.09 -4.24 25.83
CA GLY A 5 9.72 -5.51 25.19
C GLY A 5 8.56 -6.27 25.85
N ARG A 6 8.21 -5.91 27.10
CA ARG A 6 7.10 -6.55 27.83
C ARG A 6 5.72 -6.14 27.33
N PHE A 7 5.62 -4.96 26.72
CA PHE A 7 4.34 -4.39 26.28
C PHE A 7 4.12 -4.48 24.76
N VAL A 8 5.17 -4.88 24.01
CA VAL A 8 5.08 -5.03 22.55
C VAL A 8 4.65 -6.45 22.21
N ALA A 9 3.64 -6.58 21.36
CA ALA A 9 3.20 -7.90 20.87
C ALA A 9 4.34 -8.61 20.13
N ARG A 10 4.46 -9.94 20.30
CA ARG A 10 5.58 -10.72 19.75
C ARG A 10 5.74 -10.57 18.24
N HIS A 11 4.65 -10.63 17.49
CA HIS A 11 4.67 -10.50 16.04
C HIS A 11 5.09 -9.09 15.58
N VAL A 12 4.89 -8.06 16.40
CA VAL A 12 5.37 -6.69 16.13
C VAL A 12 6.86 -6.58 16.47
N ALA A 13 7.30 -7.19 17.58
CA ALA A 13 8.69 -7.14 18.02
C ALA A 13 9.65 -7.82 17.03
N THR A 14 9.17 -8.75 16.22
CA THR A 14 9.96 -9.47 15.20
C THR A 14 10.01 -8.75 13.85
N LEU A 15 9.23 -7.68 13.64
CA LEU A 15 9.25 -6.95 12.38
C LEU A 15 10.61 -6.27 12.17
N PRO A 16 11.20 -6.38 10.96
CA PRO A 16 12.41 -5.66 10.63
C PRO A 16 12.14 -4.16 10.60
N LYS A 17 13.10 -3.36 11.07
CA LYS A 17 13.04 -1.91 10.92
C LYS A 17 13.09 -1.54 9.44
N SER A 18 12.28 -0.56 9.05
CA SER A 18 12.33 -0.02 7.69
C SER A 18 13.64 0.74 7.48
N GLY A 19 14.51 0.26 6.56
CA GLY A 19 15.76 0.92 6.19
C GLY A 19 15.55 2.27 5.49
N ILE A 20 14.34 2.57 4.99
CA ILE A 20 14.01 3.85 4.36
C ILE A 20 14.24 5.03 5.33
N ARG A 21 13.87 4.89 6.60
CA ARG A 21 14.05 5.96 7.60
C ARG A 21 15.53 6.26 7.88
N ASP A 22 16.35 5.21 7.94
CA ASP A 22 17.80 5.37 8.14
C ASP A 22 18.43 6.06 6.94
N PHE A 23 17.98 5.71 5.72
CA PHE A 23 18.40 6.37 4.49
C PHE A 23 18.02 7.85 4.47
N PHE A 24 16.80 8.22 4.86
CA PHE A 24 16.37 9.62 4.98
C PHE A 24 17.21 10.42 5.97
N ALA A 25 17.55 9.82 7.09
CA ALA A 25 18.41 10.48 8.08
C ALA A 25 19.83 10.80 7.54
N ILE A 26 20.31 10.03 6.56
CA ILE A 26 21.56 10.28 5.87
C ILE A 26 21.39 11.38 4.80
N VAL A 27 20.41 11.22 3.92
CA VAL A 27 20.16 12.14 2.79
C VAL A 27 19.83 13.56 3.26
N SER A 28 19.06 13.69 4.35
CA SER A 28 18.71 15.01 4.92
C SER A 28 19.92 15.83 5.40
N LYS A 29 21.06 15.21 5.62
CA LYS A 29 22.32 15.85 5.99
C LYS A 29 23.20 16.23 4.78
N MET A 30 22.84 15.79 3.59
CA MET A 30 23.59 16.05 2.35
C MET A 30 23.02 17.31 1.68
N LYS A 31 23.86 18.34 1.46
CA LYS A 31 23.41 19.62 0.88
C LYS A 31 23.20 19.59 -0.64
N ASP A 32 23.88 18.70 -1.35
CA ASP A 32 23.92 18.68 -2.83
C ASP A 32 23.50 17.31 -3.39
N ALA A 33 22.69 16.55 -2.66
CA ALA A 33 22.23 15.24 -3.11
C ALA A 33 20.95 15.36 -3.95
N VAL A 34 20.96 14.74 -5.14
CA VAL A 34 19.74 14.47 -5.90
C VAL A 34 19.12 13.19 -5.32
N SER A 35 17.98 13.32 -4.68
CA SER A 35 17.29 12.17 -4.08
C SER A 35 16.45 11.44 -5.13
N LEU A 36 16.71 10.15 -5.30
CA LEU A 36 15.86 9.22 -6.04
C LEU A 36 15.21 8.21 -5.08
N GLY A 37 15.16 8.54 -3.79
CA GLY A 37 14.74 7.61 -2.74
C GLY A 37 13.24 7.54 -2.50
N ILE A 38 12.49 8.57 -2.90
CA ILE A 38 11.02 8.59 -2.81
C ILE A 38 10.46 8.83 -4.21
N GLY A 39 9.49 7.99 -4.59
CA GLY A 39 8.70 8.18 -5.80
C GLY A 39 7.54 9.15 -5.56
N GLU A 40 7.84 10.43 -5.40
CA GLU A 40 6.82 11.48 -5.31
C GLU A 40 6.94 12.46 -6.48
N PRO A 41 5.82 13.00 -6.99
CA PRO A 41 5.87 14.03 -8.01
C PRO A 41 6.53 15.31 -7.47
N ASP A 42 7.47 15.90 -8.23
CA ASP A 42 8.10 17.19 -7.92
C ASP A 42 7.26 18.38 -8.41
N PHE A 43 6.10 18.11 -9.04
CA PHE A 43 5.15 19.13 -9.46
C PHE A 43 4.20 19.51 -8.34
N VAL A 44 3.94 20.80 -8.20
CA VAL A 44 2.89 21.29 -7.28
C VAL A 44 1.52 20.80 -7.79
N THR A 45 0.66 20.43 -6.87
CA THR A 45 -0.74 20.08 -7.19
C THR A 45 -1.37 21.19 -8.06
N PRO A 46 -2.06 20.85 -9.17
CA PRO A 46 -2.67 21.83 -10.07
C PRO A 46 -3.54 22.84 -9.34
N TYR A 47 -3.52 24.11 -9.82
CA TYR A 47 -4.17 25.24 -9.17
C TYR A 47 -5.65 24.98 -8.85
N HIS A 48 -6.42 24.48 -9.83
CA HIS A 48 -7.86 24.23 -9.65
C HIS A 48 -8.16 23.18 -8.57
N ILE A 49 -7.27 22.20 -8.35
CA ILE A 49 -7.43 21.20 -7.29
C ILE A 49 -7.16 21.83 -5.93
N ARG A 50 -6.09 22.65 -5.82
CA ARG A 50 -5.78 23.38 -4.57
C ARG A 50 -6.90 24.33 -4.19
N GLU A 51 -7.43 25.11 -5.15
CA GLU A 51 -8.54 26.03 -4.92
C GLU A 51 -9.80 25.30 -4.46
N ALA A 52 -10.11 24.12 -5.05
CA ALA A 52 -11.24 23.32 -4.61
C ALA A 52 -11.06 22.84 -3.14
N ALA A 53 -9.85 22.46 -2.75
CA ALA A 53 -9.56 22.05 -1.38
C ALA A 53 -9.70 23.23 -0.40
N ILE A 54 -9.14 24.40 -0.72
CA ILE A 54 -9.25 25.64 0.07
C ILE A 54 -10.72 26.02 0.24
N SER A 55 -11.47 26.10 -0.87
CA SER A 55 -12.90 26.42 -0.85
C SER A 55 -13.72 25.42 -0.02
N SER A 56 -13.34 24.14 0.00
CA SER A 56 -13.98 23.14 0.86
C SER A 56 -13.81 23.44 2.33
N LEU A 57 -12.59 23.83 2.75
CA LEU A 57 -12.30 24.23 4.11
C LEU A 57 -13.01 25.52 4.52
N GLU A 58 -13.00 26.55 3.67
CA GLU A 58 -13.69 27.83 3.88
C GLU A 58 -15.21 27.65 4.04
N LYS A 59 -15.80 26.67 3.32
CA LYS A 59 -17.21 26.29 3.45
C LYS A 59 -17.50 25.42 4.67
N GLY A 60 -16.54 25.20 5.54
CA GLY A 60 -16.71 24.43 6.78
C GLY A 60 -16.95 22.92 6.56
N ARG A 61 -16.53 22.35 5.45
CA ARG A 61 -16.64 20.90 5.19
C ARG A 61 -15.57 20.12 5.94
N THR A 62 -15.63 20.17 7.28
CA THR A 62 -14.63 19.61 8.19
C THR A 62 -15.20 18.56 9.15
N SER A 63 -16.44 18.13 8.93
CA SER A 63 -17.12 17.12 9.74
C SER A 63 -16.72 15.70 9.35
N TYR A 64 -17.06 14.74 10.20
CA TYR A 64 -16.96 13.31 9.86
C TYR A 64 -17.80 12.99 8.62
N THR A 65 -17.31 12.05 7.84
CA THR A 65 -18.00 11.49 6.68
C THR A 65 -18.47 10.07 6.97
N ASP A 66 -19.12 9.43 6.01
CA ASP A 66 -19.26 7.97 6.00
C ASP A 66 -17.86 7.32 6.04
N ASN A 67 -17.74 6.16 6.70
CA ASN A 67 -16.47 5.42 6.80
C ASN A 67 -15.88 5.02 5.45
N ARG A 68 -16.70 4.92 4.42
CA ARG A 68 -16.30 4.63 3.03
C ARG A 68 -15.88 5.88 2.25
N GLY A 69 -15.89 7.05 2.88
CA GLY A 69 -15.70 8.34 2.23
C GLY A 69 -17.04 8.96 1.79
N THR A 70 -17.01 10.22 1.34
CA THR A 70 -18.24 10.90 0.89
C THR A 70 -18.87 10.22 -0.32
N GLN A 71 -20.19 10.22 -0.41
CA GLN A 71 -20.92 9.71 -1.57
C GLN A 71 -20.42 10.31 -2.88
N GLN A 72 -20.30 11.65 -2.91
CA GLN A 72 -19.80 12.36 -4.08
C GLN A 72 -18.41 11.88 -4.52
N PHE A 73 -17.50 11.62 -3.58
CA PHE A 73 -16.18 11.09 -3.90
C PHE A 73 -16.27 9.71 -4.56
N ARG A 74 -17.08 8.79 -3.98
CA ARG A 74 -17.26 7.44 -4.52
C ARG A 74 -17.89 7.44 -5.93
N GLU A 75 -18.87 8.32 -6.16
CA GLU A 75 -19.48 8.51 -7.48
C GLU A 75 -18.46 9.00 -8.52
N GLU A 76 -17.59 9.96 -8.14
CA GLU A 76 -16.55 10.44 -9.05
C GLU A 76 -15.50 9.36 -9.34
N VAL A 77 -15.14 8.55 -8.34
CA VAL A 77 -14.23 7.40 -8.54
C VAL A 77 -14.86 6.40 -9.51
N SER A 78 -16.14 6.03 -9.31
CA SER A 78 -16.86 5.12 -10.20
C SER A 78 -16.85 5.63 -11.65
N ARG A 79 -17.23 6.90 -11.87
CA ARG A 79 -17.21 7.54 -13.18
C ARG A 79 -15.82 7.58 -13.81
N TYR A 80 -14.80 7.87 -13.02
CA TYR A 80 -13.41 7.92 -13.49
C TYR A 80 -12.93 6.53 -13.94
N VAL A 81 -13.18 5.50 -13.15
CA VAL A 81 -12.77 4.12 -13.45
C VAL A 81 -13.51 3.61 -14.69
N ALA A 82 -14.82 3.81 -14.79
CA ALA A 82 -15.61 3.43 -15.95
C ALA A 82 -15.08 4.10 -17.23
N ARG A 83 -14.77 5.41 -17.16
CA ARG A 83 -14.28 6.18 -18.31
C ARG A 83 -12.90 5.75 -18.81
N HIS A 84 -11.97 5.41 -17.89
CA HIS A 84 -10.56 5.20 -18.23
C HIS A 84 -10.15 3.74 -18.33
N TYR A 85 -10.88 2.86 -17.64
CA TYR A 85 -10.52 1.42 -17.51
C TYR A 85 -11.63 0.48 -17.95
N GLY A 86 -12.87 0.95 -18.10
CA GLY A 86 -14.03 0.21 -18.58
C GLY A 86 -14.91 -0.43 -17.50
N PRO A 87 -14.41 -1.00 -16.39
CA PRO A 87 -15.28 -1.55 -15.36
C PRO A 87 -16.17 -0.49 -14.70
N GLU A 88 -17.42 -0.86 -14.44
CA GLU A 88 -18.37 -0.06 -13.68
C GLU A 88 -18.50 -0.63 -12.26
N TYR A 89 -18.42 0.22 -11.26
CA TYR A 89 -18.57 -0.15 -9.85
C TYR A 89 -19.71 0.65 -9.22
N ASP A 90 -20.52 -0.02 -8.39
CA ASP A 90 -21.54 0.65 -7.61
C ASP A 90 -20.90 1.52 -6.51
N PRO A 91 -21.10 2.85 -6.53
CA PRO A 91 -20.52 3.74 -5.52
C PRO A 91 -21.05 3.49 -4.10
N GLU A 92 -22.21 2.83 -3.96
CA GLU A 92 -22.79 2.52 -2.66
C GLU A 92 -22.16 1.29 -1.99
N THR A 93 -21.77 0.28 -2.77
CA THR A 93 -21.40 -1.03 -2.22
C THR A 93 -20.02 -1.52 -2.62
N GLU A 94 -19.40 -0.98 -3.67
CA GLU A 94 -18.17 -1.51 -4.25
C GLU A 94 -16.97 -0.54 -4.18
N ILE A 95 -17.15 0.66 -3.59
CA ILE A 95 -16.08 1.65 -3.48
C ILE A 95 -15.85 2.04 -2.03
N LEU A 96 -14.58 1.92 -1.60
CA LEU A 96 -14.08 2.36 -0.31
C LEU A 96 -12.95 3.36 -0.50
N GLY A 97 -13.12 4.58 0.02
CA GLY A 97 -12.05 5.56 0.12
C GLY A 97 -11.14 5.27 1.30
N THR A 98 -9.83 5.28 1.07
CA THR A 98 -8.82 5.03 2.09
C THR A 98 -7.77 6.13 2.15
N ILE A 99 -7.06 6.24 3.26
CA ILE A 99 -5.91 7.14 3.42
C ILE A 99 -4.69 6.49 2.74
N GLY A 100 -4.69 6.57 1.41
CA GLY A 100 -3.67 5.99 0.55
C GLY A 100 -3.78 4.48 0.40
N VAL A 101 -2.95 3.95 -0.51
CA VAL A 101 -2.87 2.51 -0.82
C VAL A 101 -2.41 1.68 0.39
N SER A 102 -1.66 2.29 1.32
CA SER A 102 -1.19 1.58 2.51
C SER A 102 -2.34 1.16 3.43
N GLU A 103 -3.34 2.02 3.63
CA GLU A 103 -4.53 1.67 4.40
C GLU A 103 -5.39 0.66 3.62
N ALA A 104 -5.55 0.84 2.31
CA ALA A 104 -6.27 -0.12 1.46
C ALA A 104 -5.67 -1.52 1.59
N LEU A 105 -4.35 -1.65 1.57
CA LEU A 105 -3.64 -2.90 1.73
C LEU A 105 -3.90 -3.52 3.12
N ASP A 106 -3.77 -2.73 4.19
CA ASP A 106 -3.99 -3.21 5.57
C ASP A 106 -5.42 -3.71 5.76
N ILE A 107 -6.41 -2.94 5.33
CA ILE A 107 -7.84 -3.32 5.41
C ILE A 107 -8.11 -4.59 4.59
N LEU A 108 -7.62 -4.66 3.36
CA LEU A 108 -7.80 -5.82 2.48
C LEU A 108 -7.22 -7.09 3.13
N LEU A 109 -5.97 -7.04 3.59
CA LEU A 109 -5.32 -8.19 4.20
C LEU A 109 -6.06 -8.65 5.46
N ARG A 110 -6.49 -7.72 6.33
CA ARG A 110 -7.30 -8.05 7.53
C ARG A 110 -8.65 -8.64 7.18
N ALA A 111 -9.27 -8.22 6.08
CA ALA A 111 -10.57 -8.73 5.66
C ALA A 111 -10.50 -10.15 5.09
N VAL A 112 -9.37 -10.53 4.46
CA VAL A 112 -9.29 -11.78 3.72
C VAL A 112 -8.39 -12.84 4.36
N LEU A 113 -7.48 -12.49 5.27
CA LEU A 113 -6.53 -13.42 5.88
C LEU A 113 -6.99 -13.90 7.26
N ASN A 114 -6.81 -15.19 7.51
CA ASN A 114 -6.85 -15.77 8.84
C ASN A 114 -5.42 -16.00 9.36
N PRO A 115 -5.21 -16.10 10.68
CA PRO A 115 -3.93 -16.52 11.22
C PRO A 115 -3.44 -17.83 10.61
N GLY A 116 -2.19 -17.83 10.12
CA GLY A 116 -1.57 -18.99 9.47
C GLY A 116 -1.82 -19.12 7.97
N ASP A 117 -2.68 -18.29 7.36
CA ASP A 117 -2.78 -18.19 5.90
C ASP A 117 -1.45 -17.69 5.31
N LYS A 118 -1.21 -17.99 4.04
CA LYS A 118 0.02 -17.64 3.33
C LYS A 118 -0.27 -16.69 2.17
N VAL A 119 0.64 -15.74 1.98
CA VAL A 119 0.58 -14.75 0.89
C VAL A 119 1.89 -14.78 0.12
N LEU A 120 1.80 -15.07 -1.18
CA LEU A 120 2.94 -14.96 -2.08
C LEU A 120 3.11 -13.51 -2.51
N TYR A 121 4.34 -13.04 -2.55
CA TYR A 121 4.66 -11.70 -3.08
C TYR A 121 6.01 -11.74 -3.81
N HIS A 122 6.19 -10.89 -4.81
CA HIS A 122 7.46 -10.84 -5.55
C HIS A 122 8.46 -9.89 -4.89
N GLU A 123 9.75 -10.16 -5.06
CA GLU A 123 10.86 -9.29 -4.68
C GLU A 123 11.71 -8.96 -5.92
N PRO A 124 12.18 -7.69 -6.06
CA PRO A 124 12.01 -6.54 -5.16
C PRO A 124 10.58 -5.96 -5.20
N CYS A 125 10.13 -5.40 -4.08
CA CYS A 125 8.80 -4.83 -3.93
C CYS A 125 8.75 -3.70 -2.89
N TYR A 126 7.57 -3.16 -2.64
CA TYR A 126 7.37 -2.20 -1.57
C TYR A 126 7.61 -2.85 -0.20
N VAL A 127 8.42 -2.19 0.62
CA VAL A 127 8.93 -2.70 1.91
C VAL A 127 7.83 -3.08 2.92
N SER A 128 6.62 -2.56 2.76
CA SER A 128 5.51 -2.82 3.68
C SER A 128 4.73 -4.10 3.39
N TYR A 129 4.93 -4.77 2.24
CA TYR A 129 4.10 -5.94 1.89
C TYR A 129 4.26 -7.08 2.90
N ALA A 130 5.46 -7.57 3.11
CA ALA A 130 5.71 -8.65 4.08
C ALA A 130 5.33 -8.25 5.52
N PRO A 131 5.69 -7.06 6.05
CA PRO A 131 5.23 -6.60 7.35
C PRO A 131 3.71 -6.56 7.50
N SER A 132 2.96 -6.09 6.49
CA SER A 132 1.50 -6.03 6.55
C SER A 132 0.86 -7.41 6.64
N VAL A 133 1.39 -8.40 5.91
CA VAL A 133 0.97 -9.80 6.01
C VAL A 133 1.26 -10.35 7.41
N THR A 134 2.45 -10.10 7.96
CA THR A 134 2.83 -10.53 9.31
C THR A 134 1.94 -9.92 10.39
N LEU A 135 1.53 -8.65 10.23
CA LEU A 135 0.60 -7.98 11.14
C LEU A 135 -0.80 -8.59 11.13
N CYS A 136 -1.16 -9.31 10.06
CA CYS A 136 -2.39 -10.10 9.98
C CYS A 136 -2.21 -11.54 10.52
N HIS A 137 -1.09 -11.86 11.19
CA HIS A 137 -0.74 -13.20 11.68
C HIS A 137 -0.64 -14.26 10.56
N ALA A 138 -0.39 -13.82 9.33
CA ALA A 138 -0.17 -14.65 8.15
C ALA A 138 1.32 -14.77 7.82
N GLU A 139 1.68 -15.69 6.94
CA GLU A 139 3.03 -15.94 6.48
C GLU A 139 3.26 -15.28 5.12
N ALA A 140 4.26 -14.42 5.01
CA ALA A 140 4.66 -13.79 3.76
C ALA A 140 5.75 -14.65 3.08
N ILE A 141 5.48 -15.11 1.85
CA ILE A 141 6.37 -15.99 1.07
C ILE A 141 6.93 -15.21 -0.12
N PRO A 142 8.23 -14.89 -0.15
CA PRO A 142 8.83 -14.13 -1.24
C PRO A 142 9.09 -15.01 -2.47
N ILE A 143 8.81 -14.47 -3.65
CA ILE A 143 9.22 -15.00 -4.95
C ILE A 143 10.25 -14.03 -5.52
N ARG A 144 11.49 -14.47 -5.65
CA ARG A 144 12.57 -13.62 -6.17
C ARG A 144 12.46 -13.47 -7.66
N THR A 145 12.52 -12.24 -8.14
CA THR A 145 12.66 -11.89 -9.55
C THR A 145 14.04 -11.28 -9.80
N VAL A 146 14.51 -11.27 -11.03
CA VAL A 146 15.87 -10.83 -11.37
C VAL A 146 15.85 -9.77 -12.48
N ALA A 147 16.82 -8.86 -12.43
CA ALA A 147 16.93 -7.77 -13.40
C ALA A 147 17.15 -8.27 -14.83
N ALA A 148 17.81 -9.43 -15.01
CA ALA A 148 18.04 -10.03 -16.31
C ALA A 148 16.74 -10.34 -17.06
N ASP A 149 15.66 -10.65 -16.33
CA ASP A 149 14.34 -10.94 -16.86
C ASP A 149 13.37 -9.74 -16.70
N GLN A 150 13.93 -8.53 -16.57
CA GLN A 150 13.17 -7.29 -16.36
C GLN A 150 12.20 -7.37 -15.15
N PHE A 151 12.61 -8.11 -14.12
CA PHE A 151 11.78 -8.39 -12.94
C PHE A 151 10.43 -9.04 -13.26
N ALA A 152 10.33 -9.75 -14.40
CA ALA A 152 9.13 -10.50 -14.74
C ALA A 152 8.91 -11.63 -13.73
N LEU A 153 7.65 -11.81 -13.31
CA LEU A 153 7.28 -12.93 -12.47
C LEU A 153 7.17 -14.20 -13.34
N ASP A 154 8.02 -15.19 -13.04
CA ASP A 154 7.96 -16.49 -13.70
C ASP A 154 6.75 -17.30 -13.18
N PRO A 155 5.79 -17.70 -14.06
CA PRO A 155 4.67 -18.54 -13.67
C PRO A 155 5.08 -19.91 -13.10
N ALA A 156 6.25 -20.42 -13.47
CA ALA A 156 6.77 -21.67 -12.91
C ALA A 156 7.25 -21.47 -11.47
N ALA A 157 7.96 -20.37 -11.20
CA ALA A 157 8.37 -19.99 -9.83
C ALA A 157 7.15 -19.77 -8.93
N LEU A 158 6.11 -19.08 -9.44
CA LEU A 158 4.85 -18.89 -8.71
C LEU A 158 4.19 -20.22 -8.36
N ARG A 159 4.07 -21.13 -9.33
CA ARG A 159 3.51 -22.47 -9.10
C ARG A 159 4.33 -23.29 -8.11
N ALA A 160 5.66 -23.21 -8.18
CA ALA A 160 6.56 -23.90 -7.26
C ALA A 160 6.47 -23.38 -5.82
N ALA A 161 6.24 -22.08 -5.66
CA ALA A 161 6.07 -21.45 -4.35
C ALA A 161 4.67 -21.71 -3.75
N TRP A 162 3.69 -22.03 -4.59
CA TRP A 162 2.32 -22.30 -4.13
C TRP A 162 2.26 -23.57 -3.27
N GLN A 163 1.74 -23.45 -2.06
CA GLN A 163 1.65 -24.54 -1.10
C GLN A 163 0.31 -24.49 -0.35
N PRO A 164 -0.09 -25.56 0.35
CA PRO A 164 -1.29 -25.54 1.19
C PRO A 164 -1.30 -24.34 2.16
N GLY A 165 -2.43 -23.67 2.22
CA GLY A 165 -2.60 -22.44 3.00
C GLY A 165 -2.30 -21.13 2.23
N CYS A 166 -1.81 -21.20 1.00
CA CYS A 166 -1.72 -20.03 0.14
C CYS A 166 -3.11 -19.55 -0.22
N LYS A 167 -3.41 -18.30 0.09
CA LYS A 167 -4.71 -17.67 -0.15
C LYS A 167 -4.66 -16.54 -1.15
N LEU A 168 -3.52 -15.83 -1.20
CA LEU A 168 -3.30 -14.69 -2.08
C LEU A 168 -1.96 -14.81 -2.78
N SER A 169 -1.89 -14.33 -4.03
CA SER A 169 -0.67 -13.94 -4.71
C SER A 169 -0.73 -12.44 -4.98
N TRP A 170 0.29 -11.71 -4.53
CA TRP A 170 0.38 -10.28 -4.73
C TRP A 170 1.36 -9.98 -5.87
N GLU A 171 0.82 -9.50 -6.96
CA GLU A 171 1.59 -9.07 -8.12
C GLU A 171 1.44 -7.55 -8.26
N HIS A 172 2.55 -6.83 -8.12
CA HIS A 172 2.59 -5.40 -8.40
C HIS A 172 3.30 -5.18 -9.74
N ARG A 173 2.55 -4.82 -10.78
CA ARG A 173 3.14 -4.24 -11.97
C ARG A 173 3.44 -2.78 -11.68
N VAL A 174 4.70 -2.44 -11.53
CA VAL A 174 5.14 -1.05 -11.63
C VAL A 174 5.02 -0.67 -13.09
N LEU A 175 3.95 0.03 -13.45
CA LEU A 175 3.85 0.72 -14.72
C LEU A 175 4.61 2.04 -14.54
N PHE A 176 5.82 2.12 -15.10
CA PHE A 176 6.51 3.37 -15.33
C PHE A 176 5.98 4.03 -16.59
#